data_b7fbb8bc70291a2d51f7a4449773fe3d
#
_entry.id   b7fbb8bc70291a2d51f7a4449773fe3d
#
_cell.length_a   1.000
_cell.length_b   1.000
_cell.length_c   1.000
_cell.angle_alpha   90.00
_cell.angle_beta   90.00
_cell.angle_gamma   90.00
#
_symmetry.space_group_name_H-M   'P 1'
#
loop_
_entity.id
_entity.type
_entity.pdbx_description
1 polymer ?
#
loop_
_entity_poly.entity_id
_entity_poly.type
_entity_poly.pdbx_seq_one_letter_code
_entity_poly.pdbx_strand_id
1 'polypeptide(L)'
;MAMLNEGDTTFNAKSYSYFVWNNPEHFGYRRTRTMNNKVILKTGKHFLPHPNRFWSYSDPDELDEFAINPVLDLAYGPNENGLNEYLLNGRGLEVIAQMGNQVALYSTVLDYQAINPAPVKEFMARRSTLPGVGMYSTNFAGYTDYFFATGYLDAKLLEKTKANGDLRYRINATLGYDQQHIGSGFRSLLLSNFAGPSAFLQVQYQIGPFKYQNLFKELVRDMSMDSSRTVNKKYMAMHRGTLEFEKLGLELGFSESIIQSRPDNGLDLSYLNPVIFYRSVERDLGSPDNILIALDANWKHKNMMLYGQFVLDEFHTNKIISQPTHSYNKHGYQLGAYVQLPKTWANYGFVQLEYNQVRPFTYSHYSANHYTHRLQSLAHPLESNFKEWVWRGYLVPKVFPRWSINALLTYTRKGYNEGTNNYGGDILEGYRSAANLEDAPLLQGIKQTRWNTQLSIDYTLQPGATVGLQYRSFSSSGYLAENYQHVALSVRWNMGGRRDGMVF
;
A
#
# COMPACT_ATOMS: atom_id res chain seq x y z
N MET A 1 4.69 -18.67 6.11
CA MET A 1 6.13 -18.31 6.16
C MET A 1 6.87 -19.32 5.32
N ALA A 2 7.18 -18.98 4.08
CA ALA A 2 7.95 -19.85 3.21
C ALA A 2 9.41 -19.81 3.65
N MET A 3 10.00 -20.98 3.88
CA MET A 3 11.43 -21.08 4.06
C MET A 3 12.12 -20.57 2.79
N LEU A 4 12.85 -19.47 2.88
CA LEU A 4 13.77 -19.05 1.83
C LEU A 4 14.88 -20.10 1.78
N ASN A 5 14.99 -20.81 0.67
CA ASN A 5 16.05 -21.79 0.46
C ASN A 5 17.42 -21.10 0.44
N GLU A 6 18.42 -21.76 1.01
CA GLU A 6 19.76 -21.26 1.30
C GLU A 6 20.58 -20.75 0.10
N GLY A 7 20.05 -20.83 -1.14
CA GLY A 7 20.77 -20.46 -2.37
C GLY A 7 20.52 -19.07 -2.92
N ASP A 8 19.55 -18.32 -2.43
CA ASP A 8 19.09 -17.11 -3.12
C ASP A 8 19.06 -15.88 -2.22
N THR A 9 20.21 -15.56 -1.63
CA THR A 9 20.42 -14.40 -0.74
C THR A 9 20.85 -13.14 -1.45
N THR A 10 20.99 -13.19 -2.75
CA THR A 10 21.07 -11.97 -3.54
C THR A 10 19.65 -11.53 -3.80
N PHE A 11 19.33 -10.35 -3.34
CA PHE A 11 18.21 -9.55 -3.82
C PHE A 11 18.39 -9.39 -5.34
N ASN A 12 18.03 -10.42 -6.07
CA ASN A 12 18.10 -10.38 -7.51
C ASN A 12 16.88 -9.60 -7.99
N ALA A 13 17.07 -8.26 -8.07
CA ALA A 13 16.13 -7.32 -8.66
C ALA A 13 15.83 -7.63 -10.14
N LYS A 14 16.28 -8.77 -10.65
CA LYS A 14 16.35 -9.06 -12.08
C LYS A 14 15.04 -9.27 -12.78
N SER A 15 13.86 -9.11 -12.18
CA SER A 15 12.66 -9.29 -13.02
C SER A 15 11.31 -9.16 -12.32
N TYR A 16 11.12 -8.23 -11.43
CA TYR A 16 9.81 -8.16 -10.80
C TYR A 16 9.10 -6.86 -11.08
N SER A 17 7.87 -6.98 -11.54
CA SER A 17 6.97 -5.85 -11.60
C SER A 17 6.90 -5.21 -10.22
N TYR A 18 6.90 -3.92 -10.18
CA TYR A 18 6.82 -3.11 -8.97
C TYR A 18 5.68 -3.55 -8.03
N PHE A 19 4.59 -4.04 -8.61
CA PHE A 19 3.44 -4.60 -7.95
C PHE A 19 3.77 -5.82 -7.05
N VAL A 20 4.68 -6.65 -7.49
CA VAL A 20 5.12 -7.85 -6.77
C VAL A 20 5.97 -7.50 -5.54
N TRP A 21 6.69 -6.39 -5.59
CA TRP A 21 7.51 -5.91 -4.48
C TRP A 21 6.67 -5.47 -3.27
N ASN A 22 5.52 -4.94 -3.52
CA ASN A 22 4.65 -4.40 -2.48
C ASN A 22 3.74 -5.46 -1.84
N ASN A 23 3.73 -6.66 -2.40
CA ASN A 23 3.06 -7.80 -1.81
C ASN A 23 4.04 -8.99 -1.71
N PRO A 24 5.11 -8.86 -0.89
CA PRO A 24 6.18 -9.87 -0.80
C PRO A 24 5.66 -11.24 -0.38
N GLU A 25 4.48 -11.30 0.25
CA GLU A 25 3.85 -12.52 0.71
C GLU A 25 3.18 -13.30 -0.41
N HIS A 26 2.49 -12.63 -1.30
CA HIS A 26 1.99 -13.26 -2.52
C HIS A 26 3.13 -13.75 -3.41
N PHE A 27 4.18 -12.99 -3.49
CA PHE A 27 5.35 -13.33 -4.28
C PHE A 27 6.22 -14.40 -3.64
N GLY A 28 6.46 -14.34 -2.33
CA GLY A 28 7.16 -15.40 -1.60
C GLY A 28 6.45 -16.74 -1.74
N TYR A 29 5.12 -16.75 -1.74
CA TYR A 29 4.31 -17.92 -1.98
C TYR A 29 4.46 -18.46 -3.41
N ARG A 30 4.45 -17.60 -4.42
CA ARG A 30 4.69 -17.95 -5.82
C ARG A 30 6.11 -18.49 -6.05
N ARG A 31 7.12 -17.84 -5.48
CA ARG A 31 8.53 -18.21 -5.61
C ARG A 31 8.85 -19.52 -4.88
N THR A 32 8.31 -19.72 -3.69
CA THR A 32 8.49 -20.96 -2.94
C THR A 32 7.83 -22.12 -3.64
N ARG A 33 6.73 -21.92 -4.34
CA ARG A 33 6.11 -22.93 -5.17
C ARG A 33 6.96 -23.30 -6.36
N THR A 34 7.49 -22.33 -7.11
CA THR A 34 8.35 -22.60 -8.27
C THR A 34 9.64 -23.33 -7.87
N MET A 35 10.20 -23.06 -6.69
CA MET A 35 11.38 -23.74 -6.17
C MET A 35 11.07 -25.12 -5.52
N ASN A 36 9.96 -25.24 -4.81
CA ASN A 36 9.51 -26.52 -4.24
C ASN A 36 8.84 -27.42 -5.28
N ASN A 37 8.40 -26.92 -6.40
CA ASN A 37 7.83 -27.73 -7.48
C ASN A 37 8.77 -28.84 -7.92
N LYS A 38 10.08 -28.64 -7.99
CA LYS A 38 11.02 -29.73 -8.27
C LYS A 38 10.99 -30.88 -7.25
N VAL A 39 10.57 -30.64 -6.03
CA VAL A 39 10.50 -31.65 -4.97
C VAL A 39 9.10 -32.28 -4.86
N ILE A 40 8.05 -31.50 -5.05
CA ILE A 40 6.64 -31.96 -4.95
C ILE A 40 6.18 -32.63 -6.25
N LEU A 41 6.76 -32.26 -7.39
CA LEU A 41 6.35 -32.68 -8.74
C LEU A 41 6.89 -34.05 -9.18
N LYS A 42 7.61 -34.77 -8.34
CA LYS A 42 8.00 -36.16 -8.65
C LYS A 42 6.85 -37.18 -8.56
N THR A 43 5.66 -36.78 -8.19
CA THR A 43 4.57 -37.71 -7.83
C THR A 43 3.32 -37.67 -8.70
N GLY A 44 3.36 -37.08 -9.92
CA GLY A 44 2.25 -37.21 -10.88
C GLY A 44 1.04 -36.30 -10.62
N LYS A 45 0.03 -36.35 -11.47
CA LYS A 45 -1.24 -35.62 -11.35
C LYS A 45 -1.98 -36.06 -10.09
N HIS A 46 -2.06 -35.23 -9.06
CA HIS A 46 -2.73 -35.57 -7.82
C HIS A 46 -3.81 -34.58 -7.43
N PHE A 47 -5.03 -35.10 -7.29
CA PHE A 47 -6.10 -34.48 -6.53
C PHE A 47 -5.94 -34.86 -5.04
N LEU A 48 -4.98 -34.28 -4.36
CA LEU A 48 -4.82 -34.51 -2.92
C LEU A 48 -5.00 -33.20 -2.15
N PRO A 49 -5.74 -33.21 -1.05
CA PRO A 49 -5.80 -32.04 -0.18
C PRO A 49 -4.41 -31.81 0.42
N HIS A 50 -3.80 -30.70 0.04
CA HIS A 50 -2.59 -30.21 0.70
C HIS A 50 -2.99 -29.73 2.11
N PRO A 51 -2.19 -29.92 3.17
CA PRO A 51 -2.56 -29.56 4.54
C PRO A 51 -3.00 -28.09 4.72
N ASN A 52 -2.66 -27.20 3.80
CA ASN A 52 -3.00 -25.77 3.82
C ASN A 52 -3.99 -25.38 2.71
N ARG A 53 -4.52 -26.33 1.95
CA ARG A 53 -5.42 -26.07 0.83
C ARG A 53 -6.69 -26.86 1.00
N PHE A 54 -7.82 -26.23 0.70
CA PHE A 54 -9.08 -26.93 0.64
C PHE A 54 -9.16 -27.82 -0.60
N TRP A 55 -8.70 -27.30 -1.72
CA TRP A 55 -8.62 -28.01 -2.98
C TRP A 55 -7.48 -27.47 -3.84
N SER A 56 -6.74 -28.34 -4.53
CA SER A 56 -5.69 -27.92 -5.45
C SER A 56 -5.49 -28.93 -6.58
N TYR A 57 -5.19 -28.38 -7.76
CA TYR A 57 -4.72 -29.10 -8.93
C TYR A 57 -3.36 -28.55 -9.33
N SER A 58 -2.47 -29.41 -9.79
CA SER A 58 -1.17 -29.00 -10.32
C SER A 58 -0.75 -29.96 -11.41
N ASP A 59 -0.41 -29.43 -12.59
CA ASP A 59 0.26 -30.14 -13.67
C ASP A 59 1.70 -29.63 -13.79
N PRO A 60 2.66 -30.43 -13.39
CA PRO A 60 4.05 -30.03 -13.42
C PRO A 60 4.65 -29.86 -14.81
N ASP A 61 4.16 -30.63 -15.77
CA ASP A 61 4.72 -30.62 -17.12
C ASP A 61 4.29 -29.38 -17.88
N GLU A 62 3.07 -28.91 -17.62
CA GLU A 62 2.50 -27.70 -18.25
C GLU A 62 2.66 -26.45 -17.38
N LEU A 63 3.18 -26.58 -16.15
CA LEU A 63 3.27 -25.51 -15.15
C LEU A 63 1.91 -24.92 -14.76
N ASP A 64 0.84 -25.71 -14.89
CA ASP A 64 -0.49 -25.28 -14.49
C ASP A 64 -0.73 -25.57 -13.03
N GLU A 65 -1.34 -24.61 -12.36
CA GLU A 65 -1.70 -24.71 -10.97
C GLU A 65 -3.04 -24.03 -10.68
N PHE A 66 -3.87 -24.68 -9.88
CA PHE A 66 -5.08 -24.09 -9.33
C PHE A 66 -5.22 -24.48 -7.86
N ALA A 67 -5.58 -23.52 -7.00
CA ALA A 67 -5.83 -23.79 -5.59
C ALA A 67 -6.93 -22.89 -5.04
N ILE A 68 -7.78 -23.46 -4.17
CA ILE A 68 -8.71 -22.74 -3.31
C ILE A 68 -8.28 -22.97 -1.87
N ASN A 69 -8.07 -21.90 -1.14
CA ASN A 69 -7.62 -21.93 0.24
C ASN A 69 -8.65 -21.24 1.14
N PRO A 70 -9.05 -21.82 2.28
CA PRO A 70 -9.77 -21.08 3.31
C PRO A 70 -8.85 -20.03 3.92
N VAL A 71 -9.40 -18.88 4.26
CA VAL A 71 -8.67 -17.79 4.91
C VAL A 71 -9.35 -17.43 6.22
N LEU A 72 -8.57 -17.35 7.29
CA LEU A 72 -9.03 -16.89 8.60
C LEU A 72 -8.09 -15.79 9.14
N ASP A 73 -8.70 -14.73 9.66
CA ASP A 73 -8.01 -13.65 10.39
C ASP A 73 -8.81 -13.31 11.65
N LEU A 74 -8.50 -14.00 12.73
CA LEU A 74 -9.21 -13.89 13.98
C LEU A 74 -8.32 -13.20 15.02
N ALA A 75 -8.88 -12.27 15.79
CA ALA A 75 -8.23 -11.73 16.97
C ALA A 75 -9.27 -11.32 18.01
N TYR A 76 -8.97 -11.58 19.26
CA TYR A 76 -9.80 -11.17 20.40
C TYR A 76 -8.95 -10.70 21.56
N GLY A 77 -9.32 -9.55 22.12
CA GLY A 77 -8.77 -8.96 23.34
C GLY A 77 -9.90 -8.45 24.23
N PRO A 78 -10.01 -8.93 25.48
CA PRO A 78 -11.07 -8.54 26.37
C PRO A 78 -10.93 -7.10 26.87
N ASN A 79 -12.03 -6.51 27.34
CA ASN A 79 -12.04 -5.23 28.01
C ASN A 79 -11.83 -5.43 29.53
N GLU A 80 -10.57 -5.54 29.94
CA GLU A 80 -10.20 -5.81 31.31
C GLU A 80 -8.89 -5.06 31.68
N ASN A 81 -8.74 -4.71 32.97
CA ASN A 81 -7.50 -4.15 33.54
C ASN A 81 -6.96 -2.91 32.78
N GLY A 82 -7.85 -2.01 32.34
CA GLY A 82 -7.49 -0.80 31.60
C GLY A 82 -7.15 -1.02 30.12
N LEU A 83 -7.33 -2.25 29.61
CA LEU A 83 -7.26 -2.58 28.19
C LEU A 83 -8.62 -2.37 27.52
N ASN A 84 -8.62 -1.93 26.29
CA ASN A 84 -9.83 -1.79 25.48
C ASN A 84 -10.19 -3.08 24.77
N GLU A 85 -11.47 -3.36 24.63
CA GLU A 85 -11.94 -4.49 23.85
C GLU A 85 -11.50 -4.35 22.38
N TYR A 86 -11.07 -5.47 21.82
CA TYR A 86 -10.73 -5.60 20.43
C TYR A 86 -11.25 -6.92 19.87
N LEU A 87 -11.97 -6.88 18.76
CA LEU A 87 -12.42 -8.05 18.04
C LEU A 87 -12.11 -7.88 16.56
N LEU A 88 -11.58 -8.92 15.96
CA LEU A 88 -11.49 -9.07 14.52
C LEU A 88 -11.90 -10.51 14.17
N ASN A 89 -12.93 -10.67 13.35
CA ASN A 89 -13.42 -11.95 12.89
C ASN A 89 -13.53 -11.90 11.37
N GLY A 90 -12.43 -12.27 10.69
CA GLY A 90 -12.32 -12.32 9.25
C GLY A 90 -12.36 -13.76 8.74
N ARG A 91 -13.24 -14.03 7.77
CA ARG A 91 -13.42 -15.36 7.16
C ARG A 91 -13.54 -15.22 5.66
N GLY A 92 -12.93 -16.12 4.91
CA GLY A 92 -13.00 -16.03 3.47
C GLY A 92 -12.30 -17.13 2.72
N LEU A 93 -12.11 -16.86 1.45
CA LEU A 93 -11.49 -17.76 0.50
C LEU A 93 -10.43 -17.02 -0.32
N GLU A 94 -9.38 -17.73 -0.63
CA GLU A 94 -8.35 -17.33 -1.59
C GLU A 94 -8.37 -18.30 -2.76
N VAL A 95 -8.30 -17.75 -3.97
CA VAL A 95 -8.14 -18.51 -5.22
C VAL A 95 -6.85 -18.11 -5.86
N ILE A 96 -6.03 -19.09 -6.22
CA ILE A 96 -4.79 -18.91 -6.95
C ILE A 96 -4.82 -19.81 -8.17
N ALA A 97 -4.56 -19.24 -9.35
CA ALA A 97 -4.40 -20.02 -10.58
C ALA A 97 -3.18 -19.54 -11.34
N GLN A 98 -2.48 -20.48 -11.96
CA GLN A 98 -1.39 -20.22 -12.89
C GLN A 98 -1.59 -21.11 -14.12
N MET A 99 -1.49 -20.53 -15.29
CA MET A 99 -1.59 -21.23 -16.58
C MET A 99 -0.26 -21.04 -17.32
N GLY A 100 0.51 -22.13 -17.35
CA GLY A 100 1.88 -22.09 -17.84
C GLY A 100 2.74 -21.06 -17.11
N ASN A 101 3.61 -20.38 -17.85
CA ASN A 101 4.41 -19.27 -17.34
C ASN A 101 3.91 -17.89 -17.81
N GLN A 102 2.71 -17.85 -18.39
CA GLN A 102 2.18 -16.66 -19.08
C GLN A 102 1.11 -15.93 -18.28
N VAL A 103 0.19 -16.65 -17.63
CA VAL A 103 -0.96 -16.06 -16.95
C VAL A 103 -1.03 -16.52 -15.52
N ALA A 104 -1.30 -15.60 -14.62
CA ALA A 104 -1.59 -15.89 -13.23
C ALA A 104 -2.80 -15.09 -12.75
N LEU A 105 -3.66 -15.75 -12.00
CA LEU A 105 -4.83 -15.17 -11.34
C LEU A 105 -4.67 -15.31 -9.83
N TYR A 106 -4.99 -14.25 -9.14
CA TYR A 106 -5.15 -14.21 -7.70
C TYR A 106 -6.46 -13.56 -7.33
N SER A 107 -7.19 -14.12 -6.38
CA SER A 107 -8.39 -13.49 -5.80
C SER A 107 -8.52 -13.87 -4.34
N THR A 108 -8.92 -12.92 -3.51
CA THR A 108 -9.31 -13.17 -2.13
C THR A 108 -10.58 -12.39 -1.79
N VAL A 109 -11.48 -13.04 -1.06
CA VAL A 109 -12.71 -12.43 -0.54
C VAL A 109 -12.78 -12.76 0.93
N LEU A 110 -12.93 -11.73 1.76
CA LEU A 110 -13.01 -11.82 3.22
C LEU A 110 -14.24 -11.06 3.71
N ASP A 111 -15.01 -11.72 4.55
CA ASP A 111 -16.09 -11.14 5.34
C ASP A 111 -15.56 -10.86 6.74
N TYR A 112 -15.69 -9.64 7.18
CA TYR A 112 -15.18 -9.17 8.48
C TYR A 112 -16.28 -8.65 9.38
N GLN A 113 -16.19 -9.04 10.65
CA GLN A 113 -16.88 -8.40 11.75
C GLN A 113 -15.85 -7.93 12.78
N ALA A 114 -15.90 -6.66 13.18
CA ALA A 114 -14.85 -6.06 14.01
C ALA A 114 -15.37 -5.10 15.08
N ILE A 115 -14.68 -5.07 16.21
CA ILE A 115 -14.69 -3.95 17.15
C ILE A 115 -13.43 -3.15 16.87
N ASN A 116 -13.60 -1.97 16.29
CA ASN A 116 -12.48 -1.15 15.85
C ASN A 116 -11.84 -0.37 17.01
N PRO A 117 -10.50 -0.17 16.97
CA PRO A 117 -9.81 0.73 17.89
C PRO A 117 -10.27 2.18 17.73
N ALA A 118 -10.11 2.96 18.78
CA ALA A 118 -10.53 4.35 18.86
C ALA A 118 -10.02 5.21 17.67
N PRO A 119 -8.76 5.15 17.22
CA PRO A 119 -8.30 5.92 16.07
C PRO A 119 -9.03 5.59 14.77
N VAL A 120 -9.44 4.32 14.61
CA VAL A 120 -10.23 3.88 13.45
C VAL A 120 -11.65 4.45 13.53
N LYS A 121 -12.27 4.43 14.72
CA LYS A 121 -13.59 5.02 14.96
C LYS A 121 -13.59 6.53 14.70
N GLU A 122 -12.54 7.25 15.16
CA GLU A 122 -12.35 8.67 14.85
C GLU A 122 -12.31 8.94 13.35
N PHE A 123 -11.52 8.16 12.62
CA PHE A 123 -11.43 8.28 11.17
C PHE A 123 -12.79 8.01 10.48
N MET A 124 -13.50 6.96 10.91
CA MET A 124 -14.82 6.62 10.38
C MET A 124 -15.84 7.75 10.64
N ALA A 125 -15.82 8.35 11.82
CA ALA A 125 -16.69 9.48 12.15
C ALA A 125 -16.39 10.72 11.27
N ARG A 126 -15.11 10.99 11.00
CA ARG A 126 -14.68 12.14 10.18
C ARG A 126 -14.90 11.93 8.68
N ARG A 127 -14.72 10.71 8.17
CA ARG A 127 -14.72 10.41 6.73
C ARG A 127 -15.91 9.61 6.24
N SER A 128 -16.74 9.08 7.14
CA SER A 128 -17.85 8.15 6.80
C SER A 128 -17.40 6.94 5.99
N THR A 129 -16.16 6.50 6.20
CA THR A 129 -15.55 5.39 5.46
C THR A 129 -14.59 4.62 6.38
N LEU A 130 -14.50 3.30 6.19
CA LEU A 130 -13.55 2.47 6.92
C LEU A 130 -12.18 2.52 6.25
N PRO A 131 -11.09 2.88 6.98
CA PRO A 131 -9.76 3.00 6.40
C PRO A 131 -9.28 1.69 5.78
N GLY A 132 -8.70 1.78 4.59
CA GLY A 132 -8.20 0.62 3.83
C GLY A 132 -9.27 -0.21 3.14
N VAL A 133 -10.54 0.12 3.34
CA VAL A 133 -11.69 -0.64 2.82
C VAL A 133 -12.65 0.25 2.03
N GLY A 134 -13.29 1.18 2.71
CA GLY A 134 -14.32 2.04 2.15
C GLY A 134 -15.66 1.84 2.83
N MET A 135 -16.59 1.13 2.18
CA MET A 135 -17.93 0.92 2.71
C MET A 135 -17.95 -0.07 3.87
N TYR A 136 -18.79 0.22 4.85
CA TYR A 136 -19.05 -0.63 6.01
C TYR A 136 -20.50 -0.46 6.48
N SER A 137 -20.98 -1.38 7.30
CA SER A 137 -22.21 -1.24 8.06
C SER A 137 -21.92 -1.42 9.56
N THR A 138 -22.80 -0.88 10.40
CA THR A 138 -22.74 -1.12 11.84
C THR A 138 -24.02 -1.85 12.25
N ASN A 139 -23.87 -3.01 12.89
CA ASN A 139 -25.00 -3.78 13.35
C ASN A 139 -25.52 -3.29 14.71
N PHE A 140 -26.65 -3.83 15.18
CA PHE A 140 -27.31 -3.43 16.42
C PHE A 140 -26.43 -3.65 17.67
N ALA A 141 -25.45 -4.57 17.61
CA ALA A 141 -24.51 -4.82 18.70
C ALA A 141 -23.28 -3.90 18.66
N GLY A 142 -23.21 -2.96 17.70
CA GLY A 142 -22.10 -2.01 17.57
C GLY A 142 -20.87 -2.56 16.84
N TYR A 143 -20.96 -3.77 16.26
CA TYR A 143 -19.89 -4.30 15.44
C TYR A 143 -19.89 -3.63 14.06
N THR A 144 -18.69 -3.45 13.52
CA THR A 144 -18.48 -3.00 12.15
C THR A 144 -18.38 -4.22 11.24
N ASP A 145 -19.32 -4.33 10.30
CA ASP A 145 -19.36 -5.40 9.31
C ASP A 145 -18.89 -4.85 7.96
N TYR A 146 -17.97 -5.54 7.28
CA TYR A 146 -17.44 -5.12 5.99
C TYR A 146 -16.86 -6.27 5.17
N PHE A 147 -16.94 -6.12 3.85
CA PHE A 147 -16.27 -7.02 2.91
C PHE A 147 -14.93 -6.44 2.47
N PHE A 148 -13.95 -7.31 2.36
CA PHE A 148 -12.68 -7.00 1.74
C PHE A 148 -12.43 -7.99 0.60
N ALA A 149 -12.48 -7.50 -0.63
CA ALA A 149 -12.27 -8.32 -1.81
C ALA A 149 -11.16 -7.69 -2.67
N THR A 150 -10.23 -8.52 -3.14
CA THR A 150 -9.22 -8.15 -4.10
C THR A 150 -9.00 -9.28 -5.08
N GLY A 151 -8.58 -8.94 -6.30
CA GLY A 151 -8.21 -9.94 -7.28
C GLY A 151 -7.56 -9.28 -8.49
N TYR A 152 -6.66 -10.01 -9.15
CA TYR A 152 -6.04 -9.56 -10.37
C TYR A 152 -5.65 -10.74 -11.27
N LEU A 153 -5.61 -10.44 -12.53
CA LEU A 153 -5.05 -11.27 -13.58
C LEU A 153 -3.77 -10.60 -14.09
N ASP A 154 -2.67 -11.32 -14.01
CA ASP A 154 -1.37 -10.87 -14.50
C ASP A 154 -0.99 -11.71 -15.72
N ALA A 155 -0.69 -11.04 -16.83
CA ALA A 155 -0.36 -11.69 -18.08
C ALA A 155 0.99 -11.19 -18.61
N LYS A 156 1.86 -12.13 -18.97
CA LYS A 156 3.07 -11.88 -19.73
C LYS A 156 2.73 -11.86 -21.20
N LEU A 157 2.62 -10.65 -21.77
CA LEU A 157 2.20 -10.47 -23.15
C LEU A 157 3.33 -10.77 -24.14
N LEU A 158 4.54 -10.34 -23.80
CA LEU A 158 5.71 -10.48 -24.67
C LEU A 158 6.98 -10.58 -23.84
N GLU A 159 7.85 -11.51 -24.19
CA GLU A 159 9.17 -11.63 -23.59
C GLU A 159 10.19 -12.10 -24.62
N LYS A 160 11.35 -11.47 -24.67
CA LYS A 160 12.47 -11.90 -25.47
C LYS A 160 13.76 -11.84 -24.66
N THR A 161 14.52 -12.91 -24.72
CA THR A 161 15.85 -13.01 -24.12
C THR A 161 16.94 -12.89 -25.20
N LYS A 162 18.13 -12.47 -24.79
CA LYS A 162 19.33 -12.49 -25.61
C LYS A 162 19.91 -13.92 -25.66
N ALA A 163 20.86 -14.17 -26.57
CA ALA A 163 21.53 -15.46 -26.69
C ALA A 163 22.26 -15.90 -25.40
N ASN A 164 22.68 -14.95 -24.56
CA ASN A 164 23.33 -15.21 -23.27
C ASN A 164 22.32 -15.42 -22.11
N GLY A 165 21.01 -15.48 -22.39
CA GLY A 165 19.96 -15.67 -21.39
C GLY A 165 19.47 -14.39 -20.71
N ASP A 166 20.12 -13.23 -20.90
CA ASP A 166 19.68 -11.97 -20.33
C ASP A 166 18.36 -11.51 -20.96
N LEU A 167 17.52 -10.85 -20.16
CA LEU A 167 16.29 -10.22 -20.66
C LEU A 167 16.63 -9.11 -21.65
N ARG A 168 16.07 -9.20 -22.85
CA ARG A 168 16.14 -8.12 -23.84
C ARG A 168 15.01 -7.14 -23.67
N TYR A 169 13.78 -7.63 -23.63
CA TYR A 169 12.59 -6.85 -23.30
C TYR A 169 11.47 -7.75 -22.77
N ARG A 170 10.55 -7.15 -22.00
CA ARG A 170 9.35 -7.79 -21.49
C ARG A 170 8.20 -6.78 -21.47
N ILE A 171 7.00 -7.27 -21.78
CA ILE A 171 5.75 -6.52 -21.61
C ILE A 171 4.79 -7.39 -20.79
N ASN A 172 4.36 -6.87 -19.67
CA ASN A 172 3.34 -7.48 -18.81
C ASN A 172 2.12 -6.56 -18.74
N ALA A 173 0.94 -7.15 -18.62
CA ALA A 173 -0.29 -6.43 -18.30
C ALA A 173 -0.95 -7.06 -17.07
N THR A 174 -1.44 -6.23 -16.20
CA THR A 174 -2.20 -6.64 -15.01
C THR A 174 -3.53 -5.90 -14.99
N LEU A 175 -4.62 -6.66 -14.97
CA LEU A 175 -5.98 -6.15 -14.81
C LEU A 175 -6.51 -6.64 -13.47
N GLY A 176 -7.10 -5.76 -12.67
CA GLY A 176 -7.58 -6.21 -11.39
C GLY A 176 -8.40 -5.18 -10.61
N TYR A 177 -8.75 -5.60 -9.40
CA TYR A 177 -9.36 -4.78 -8.36
C TYR A 177 -8.54 -4.97 -7.09
N ASP A 178 -7.64 -4.04 -6.79
CA ASP A 178 -6.73 -4.14 -5.64
C ASP A 178 -6.14 -2.76 -5.27
N GLN A 179 -5.42 -2.76 -4.16
CA GLN A 179 -4.57 -1.66 -3.73
C GLN A 179 -3.22 -1.73 -4.44
N GLN A 180 -2.59 -0.58 -4.69
CA GLN A 180 -1.22 -0.50 -5.19
C GLN A 180 -0.38 0.36 -4.25
N HIS A 181 0.92 0.08 -4.24
CA HIS A 181 1.91 0.88 -3.51
C HIS A 181 3.11 1.17 -4.40
N ILE A 182 3.57 2.40 -4.44
CA ILE A 182 4.75 2.85 -5.21
C ILE A 182 5.75 3.52 -4.26
N GLY A 183 6.94 2.95 -4.15
CA GLY A 183 8.02 3.38 -3.27
C GLY A 183 8.60 2.23 -2.48
N SER A 184 9.78 2.40 -1.90
CA SER A 184 10.46 1.39 -1.08
C SER A 184 10.21 1.56 0.41
N GLY A 185 9.48 2.61 0.79
CA GLY A 185 9.12 2.92 2.17
C GLY A 185 8.01 2.03 2.73
N PHE A 186 7.85 2.07 4.04
CA PHE A 186 6.65 1.57 4.71
C PHE A 186 5.43 2.41 4.34
N ARG A 187 5.62 3.73 4.25
CA ARG A 187 4.68 4.68 3.68
C ARG A 187 5.03 4.97 2.22
N SER A 188 4.11 5.58 1.49
CA SER A 188 4.39 6.20 0.20
C SER A 188 3.78 7.58 0.14
N LEU A 189 4.52 8.52 -0.42
CA LEU A 189 4.04 9.87 -0.71
C LEU A 189 3.44 9.98 -2.12
N LEU A 190 3.58 8.95 -2.95
CA LEU A 190 3.03 8.92 -4.31
C LEU A 190 1.76 8.08 -4.39
N LEU A 191 1.85 6.79 -4.15
CA LEU A 191 0.70 5.88 -4.16
C LEU A 191 0.91 4.81 -3.10
N SER A 192 0.01 4.73 -2.15
CA SER A 192 0.07 3.76 -1.05
C SER A 192 -1.11 2.77 -1.10
N ASN A 193 -0.97 1.70 -0.36
CA ASN A 193 -2.04 0.73 -0.11
C ASN A 193 -2.97 1.13 1.04
N PHE A 194 -3.03 2.42 1.39
CA PHE A 194 -3.91 2.92 2.46
C PHE A 194 -5.36 3.03 2.02
N ALA A 195 -5.63 3.63 0.86
CA ALA A 195 -6.99 3.69 0.33
C ALA A 195 -7.50 2.30 -0.03
N GLY A 196 -8.83 2.11 0.02
CA GLY A 196 -9.46 0.85 -0.34
C GLY A 196 -9.11 0.36 -1.75
N PRO A 197 -9.41 -0.91 -2.06
CA PRO A 197 -9.19 -1.47 -3.39
C PRO A 197 -9.99 -0.71 -4.47
N SER A 198 -9.45 -0.65 -5.67
CA SER A 198 -10.09 -0.06 -6.86
C SER A 198 -9.74 -0.83 -8.12
N ALA A 199 -10.60 -0.74 -9.15
CA ALA A 199 -10.31 -1.32 -10.44
C ALA A 199 -9.10 -0.62 -11.08
N PHE A 200 -8.23 -1.39 -11.71
CA PHE A 200 -7.04 -0.88 -12.39
C PHE A 200 -6.63 -1.71 -13.58
N LEU A 201 -5.97 -1.04 -14.52
CA LEU A 201 -5.19 -1.63 -15.60
C LEU A 201 -3.75 -1.10 -15.48
N GLN A 202 -2.80 -2.00 -15.47
CA GLN A 202 -1.38 -1.67 -15.45
C GLN A 202 -0.69 -2.36 -16.62
N VAL A 203 0.11 -1.60 -17.37
CA VAL A 203 0.99 -2.15 -18.40
C VAL A 203 2.42 -1.78 -18.05
N GLN A 204 3.30 -2.76 -18.09
CA GLN A 204 4.71 -2.60 -17.75
C GLN A 204 5.58 -3.02 -18.92
N TYR A 205 6.55 -2.19 -19.21
CA TYR A 205 7.56 -2.39 -20.24
C TYR A 205 8.92 -2.43 -19.56
N GLN A 206 9.73 -3.41 -19.90
CA GLN A 206 11.13 -3.47 -19.47
C GLN A 206 12.03 -3.66 -20.67
N ILE A 207 13.02 -2.81 -20.84
CA ILE A 207 14.04 -2.86 -21.91
C ILE A 207 15.40 -2.64 -21.26
N GLY A 208 16.14 -3.73 -21.06
CA GLY A 208 17.41 -3.67 -20.32
C GLY A 208 17.22 -3.07 -18.91
N PRO A 209 17.98 -2.02 -18.54
CA PRO A 209 17.89 -1.37 -17.23
C PRO A 209 16.69 -0.43 -17.07
N PHE A 210 16.00 -0.09 -18.16
CA PHE A 210 14.87 0.82 -18.16
C PHE A 210 13.56 0.06 -17.99
N LYS A 211 12.75 0.48 -17.02
CA LYS A 211 11.38 -0.01 -16.82
C LYS A 211 10.43 1.17 -16.97
N TYR A 212 9.33 0.95 -17.64
CA TYR A 212 8.27 1.93 -17.81
C TYR A 212 6.93 1.31 -17.49
N GLN A 213 6.07 2.07 -16.81
CA GLN A 213 4.78 1.61 -16.34
C GLN A 213 3.71 2.65 -16.64
N ASN A 214 2.59 2.19 -17.18
CA ASN A 214 1.33 2.93 -17.22
C ASN A 214 0.36 2.27 -16.26
N LEU A 215 -0.28 3.07 -15.40
CA LEU A 215 -1.29 2.64 -14.45
C LEU A 215 -2.54 3.51 -14.63
N PHE A 216 -3.67 2.87 -14.86
CA PHE A 216 -4.98 3.49 -14.95
C PHE A 216 -5.87 2.94 -13.85
N LYS A 217 -6.56 3.82 -13.10
CA LYS A 217 -7.44 3.42 -11.99
C LYS A 217 -8.79 4.11 -12.10
N GLU A 218 -9.85 3.35 -11.85
CA GLU A 218 -11.15 3.92 -11.55
C GLU A 218 -11.25 4.18 -10.03
N LEU A 219 -11.60 5.38 -9.65
CA LEU A 219 -11.67 5.83 -8.26
C LEU A 219 -13.10 6.30 -7.94
N VAL A 220 -13.46 6.25 -6.67
CA VAL A 220 -14.71 6.85 -6.15
C VAL A 220 -14.37 8.22 -5.58
N ARG A 221 -15.11 9.25 -6.01
CA ARG A 221 -14.89 10.64 -5.63
C ARG A 221 -15.34 10.93 -4.20
N ASP A 222 -16.57 10.52 -3.89
CA ASP A 222 -17.22 10.71 -2.60
C ASP A 222 -18.09 9.47 -2.26
N MET A 223 -18.69 9.46 -1.08
CA MET A 223 -19.53 8.35 -0.63
C MET A 223 -21.02 8.61 -0.85
N SER A 224 -21.38 9.76 -1.46
CA SER A 224 -22.75 10.06 -1.84
C SER A 224 -23.18 9.23 -3.04
N MET A 225 -24.43 8.83 -3.04
CA MET A 225 -25.07 8.17 -4.18
C MET A 225 -26.05 9.16 -4.81
N ASP A 226 -26.08 9.19 -6.11
CA ASP A 226 -27.11 9.92 -6.84
C ASP A 226 -28.48 9.23 -6.74
N SER A 227 -29.52 9.82 -7.33
CA SER A 227 -30.88 9.25 -7.35
C SER A 227 -30.97 7.89 -8.02
N SER A 228 -30.01 7.53 -8.87
CA SER A 228 -29.88 6.21 -9.52
C SER A 228 -29.04 5.21 -8.71
N ARG A 229 -28.61 5.57 -7.50
CA ARG A 229 -27.70 4.83 -6.62
C ARG A 229 -26.32 4.58 -7.25
N THR A 230 -25.89 5.43 -8.16
CA THR A 230 -24.54 5.43 -8.71
C THR A 230 -23.60 6.31 -7.88
N VAL A 231 -22.40 5.82 -7.64
CA VAL A 231 -21.36 6.60 -6.96
C VAL A 231 -20.67 7.52 -7.95
N ASN A 232 -20.29 8.70 -7.49
CA ASN A 232 -19.52 9.65 -8.28
C ASN A 232 -18.11 9.13 -8.54
N LYS A 233 -17.74 9.00 -9.80
CA LYS A 233 -16.44 8.47 -10.21
C LYS A 233 -15.43 9.56 -10.52
N LYS A 234 -14.17 9.20 -10.41
CA LYS A 234 -13.02 9.91 -10.97
C LYS A 234 -11.98 8.89 -11.42
N TYR A 235 -11.00 9.31 -12.17
CA TYR A 235 -10.00 8.42 -12.75
C TYR A 235 -8.60 8.95 -12.46
N MET A 236 -7.68 8.01 -12.33
CA MET A 236 -6.25 8.28 -12.22
C MET A 236 -5.54 7.65 -13.41
N ALA A 237 -4.66 8.40 -14.03
CA ALA A 237 -3.65 7.88 -14.93
C ALA A 237 -2.28 8.22 -14.36
N MET A 238 -1.31 7.31 -14.53
CA MET A 238 0.06 7.49 -14.04
C MET A 238 1.06 6.92 -15.03
N HIS A 239 2.11 7.68 -15.28
CA HIS A 239 3.33 7.23 -15.93
C HIS A 239 4.46 7.11 -14.89
N ARG A 240 5.22 6.02 -14.99
CA ARG A 240 6.43 5.86 -14.17
C ARG A 240 7.56 5.28 -15.01
N GLY A 241 8.66 6.00 -15.09
CA GLY A 241 9.92 5.51 -15.63
C GLY A 241 10.91 5.23 -14.51
N THR A 242 11.61 4.10 -14.56
CA THR A 242 12.71 3.77 -13.65
C THR A 242 13.94 3.36 -14.43
N LEU A 243 15.09 3.82 -13.94
CA LEU A 243 16.39 3.47 -14.49
C LEU A 243 17.22 2.80 -13.40
N GLU A 244 17.67 1.57 -13.67
CA GLU A 244 18.43 0.75 -12.75
C GLU A 244 19.92 0.71 -13.16
N PHE A 245 20.79 1.10 -12.23
CA PHE A 245 22.25 1.03 -12.35
C PHE A 245 22.76 -0.13 -11.51
N GLU A 246 22.64 -1.36 -12.03
CA GLU A 246 22.95 -2.60 -11.29
C GLU A 246 24.32 -2.58 -10.59
N LYS A 247 25.37 -2.09 -11.27
CA LYS A 247 26.73 -2.03 -10.71
C LYS A 247 26.87 -1.10 -9.51
N LEU A 248 26.02 -0.07 -9.44
CA LEU A 248 26.00 0.91 -8.35
C LEU A 248 24.99 0.52 -7.26
N GLY A 249 24.11 -0.45 -7.54
CA GLY A 249 22.96 -0.76 -6.69
C GLY A 249 21.96 0.38 -6.60
N LEU A 250 21.93 1.30 -7.58
CA LEU A 250 21.09 2.48 -7.59
C LEU A 250 19.95 2.33 -8.58
N GLU A 251 18.72 2.65 -8.13
CA GLU A 251 17.54 2.80 -8.96
C GLU A 251 17.00 4.22 -8.79
N LEU A 252 16.71 4.89 -9.90
CA LEU A 252 16.08 6.20 -9.93
C LEU A 252 14.73 6.10 -10.62
N GLY A 253 13.71 6.73 -10.03
CA GLY A 253 12.35 6.75 -10.56
C GLY A 253 11.84 8.17 -10.77
N PHE A 254 11.11 8.36 -11.86
CA PHE A 254 10.30 9.54 -12.14
C PHE A 254 8.87 9.10 -12.39
N SER A 255 7.91 9.80 -11.81
CA SER A 255 6.49 9.52 -11.97
C SER A 255 5.71 10.81 -12.17
N GLU A 256 4.70 10.74 -13.02
CA GLU A 256 3.67 11.76 -13.18
C GLU A 256 2.31 11.09 -13.08
N SER A 257 1.42 11.61 -12.27
CA SER A 257 0.05 11.13 -12.14
C SER A 257 -0.94 12.28 -12.25
N ILE A 258 -2.12 11.98 -12.78
CA ILE A 258 -3.23 12.91 -12.92
C ILE A 258 -4.50 12.31 -12.34
N ILE A 259 -5.26 13.14 -11.62
CA ILE A 259 -6.62 12.81 -11.19
C ILE A 259 -7.59 13.68 -12.01
N GLN A 260 -8.52 13.02 -12.68
CA GLN A 260 -9.57 13.65 -13.47
C GLN A 260 -10.96 13.26 -12.99
N SER A 261 -11.88 14.19 -13.06
CA SER A 261 -13.31 14.00 -12.79
C SER A 261 -14.11 14.78 -13.79
N ARG A 262 -15.15 14.17 -14.36
CA ARG A 262 -16.06 14.80 -15.31
C ARG A 262 -17.49 14.72 -14.77
N PRO A 263 -18.37 15.69 -15.11
CA PRO A 263 -19.75 15.71 -14.62
C PRO A 263 -20.57 14.47 -15.00
N ASP A 264 -20.26 13.86 -16.14
CA ASP A 264 -20.88 12.65 -16.68
C ASP A 264 -20.26 11.36 -16.15
N ASN A 265 -19.34 11.43 -15.18
CA ASN A 265 -18.50 10.32 -14.72
C ASN A 265 -17.67 9.66 -15.84
N GLY A 266 -17.42 10.37 -16.94
CA GLY A 266 -16.65 9.87 -18.07
C GLY A 266 -15.13 9.88 -17.85
N LEU A 267 -14.45 8.97 -18.53
CA LEU A 267 -12.99 8.94 -18.65
C LEU A 267 -12.58 9.77 -19.86
N ASP A 268 -11.67 10.73 -19.67
CA ASP A 268 -11.06 11.45 -20.78
C ASP A 268 -9.94 10.57 -21.38
N LEU A 269 -10.17 10.13 -22.62
CA LEU A 269 -9.27 9.23 -23.32
C LEU A 269 -7.91 9.86 -23.68
N SER A 270 -7.79 11.20 -23.64
CA SER A 270 -6.53 11.89 -23.90
C SER A 270 -5.44 11.49 -22.90
N TYR A 271 -5.85 11.10 -21.67
CA TYR A 271 -4.94 10.61 -20.65
C TYR A 271 -4.59 9.12 -20.75
N LEU A 272 -5.13 8.39 -21.72
CA LEU A 272 -4.68 7.03 -22.04
C LEU A 272 -3.41 7.01 -22.88
N ASN A 273 -2.94 8.16 -23.35
CA ASN A 273 -1.69 8.24 -24.12
C ASN A 273 -0.53 7.77 -23.21
N PRO A 274 0.24 6.76 -23.66
CA PRO A 274 1.25 6.16 -22.79
C PRO A 274 2.58 6.93 -22.74
N VAL A 275 2.76 8.01 -23.48
CA VAL A 275 4.07 8.64 -23.69
C VAL A 275 4.08 10.15 -23.39
N ILE A 276 3.00 10.85 -23.68
CA ILE A 276 2.94 12.32 -23.52
C ILE A 276 2.79 12.68 -22.03
N PHE A 277 3.54 13.68 -21.57
CA PHE A 277 3.38 14.24 -20.23
C PHE A 277 1.97 14.79 -20.04
N TYR A 278 1.31 14.40 -18.95
CA TYR A 278 -0.06 14.79 -18.63
C TYR A 278 -0.22 16.31 -18.46
N ARG A 279 0.83 16.98 -17.98
CA ARG A 279 0.83 18.43 -17.86
C ARG A 279 0.62 19.13 -19.21
N SER A 280 1.13 18.57 -20.29
CA SER A 280 0.92 19.07 -21.65
C SER A 280 -0.53 18.88 -22.10
N VAL A 281 -1.10 17.72 -21.79
CA VAL A 281 -2.49 17.38 -22.12
C VAL A 281 -3.48 18.25 -21.32
N GLU A 282 -3.27 18.38 -20.00
CA GLU A 282 -4.09 19.21 -19.12
C GLU A 282 -4.12 20.68 -19.60
N ARG A 283 -2.95 21.21 -19.97
CA ARG A 283 -2.84 22.57 -20.46
C ARG A 283 -3.56 22.78 -21.79
N ASP A 284 -3.48 21.81 -22.69
CA ASP A 284 -4.18 21.84 -23.99
C ASP A 284 -5.70 21.78 -23.81
N LEU A 285 -6.17 20.93 -22.91
CA LEU A 285 -7.60 20.80 -22.57
C LEU A 285 -8.13 21.97 -21.75
N GLY A 286 -7.26 22.77 -21.10
CA GLY A 286 -7.66 23.80 -20.13
C GLY A 286 -8.47 23.24 -18.95
N SER A 287 -8.23 21.98 -18.58
CA SER A 287 -9.03 21.26 -17.60
C SER A 287 -8.56 21.53 -16.17
N PRO A 288 -9.47 21.43 -15.16
CA PRO A 288 -9.12 21.63 -13.74
C PRO A 288 -8.61 20.31 -13.12
N ASP A 289 -7.79 19.55 -13.81
CA ASP A 289 -7.31 18.26 -13.32
C ASP A 289 -6.12 18.44 -12.36
N ASN A 290 -5.91 17.47 -11.48
CA ASN A 290 -4.88 17.54 -10.44
C ASN A 290 -3.69 16.67 -10.82
N ILE A 291 -2.51 17.28 -10.97
CA ILE A 291 -1.28 16.60 -11.37
C ILE A 291 -0.31 16.54 -10.19
N LEU A 292 0.24 15.35 -9.97
CA LEU A 292 1.30 15.08 -9.00
C LEU A 292 2.54 14.54 -9.71
N ILE A 293 3.69 15.15 -9.48
CA ILE A 293 5.00 14.70 -9.97
C ILE A 293 5.78 14.10 -8.80
N ALA A 294 6.49 13.01 -9.02
CA ALA A 294 7.35 12.41 -8.01
C ALA A 294 8.69 11.97 -8.56
N LEU A 295 9.70 12.09 -7.70
CA LEU A 295 11.03 11.52 -7.86
C LEU A 295 11.24 10.52 -6.73
N ASP A 296 11.85 9.38 -7.03
CA ASP A 296 12.30 8.45 -6.00
C ASP A 296 13.66 7.84 -6.35
N ALA A 297 14.37 7.45 -5.32
CA ALA A 297 15.66 6.80 -5.42
C ALA A 297 15.80 5.69 -4.41
N ASN A 298 16.44 4.60 -4.82
CA ASN A 298 16.81 3.48 -3.97
C ASN A 298 18.27 3.15 -4.19
N TRP A 299 19.03 3.06 -3.11
CA TRP A 299 20.41 2.62 -3.16
C TRP A 299 20.60 1.40 -2.27
N LYS A 300 21.05 0.31 -2.87
CA LYS A 300 21.28 -0.99 -2.21
C LYS A 300 22.76 -1.29 -2.12
N HIS A 301 23.23 -1.57 -0.92
CA HIS A 301 24.59 -2.01 -0.69
C HIS A 301 24.63 -3.11 0.37
N LYS A 302 25.08 -4.30 -0.01
CA LYS A 302 25.09 -5.48 0.87
C LYS A 302 23.70 -5.75 1.49
N ASN A 303 23.60 -5.66 2.80
CA ASN A 303 22.39 -5.88 3.59
C ASN A 303 21.60 -4.58 3.92
N MET A 304 21.99 -3.43 3.34
CA MET A 304 21.38 -2.14 3.59
C MET A 304 20.74 -1.59 2.31
N MET A 305 19.61 -0.92 2.48
CA MET A 305 18.98 -0.11 1.44
C MET A 305 18.67 1.28 2.02
N LEU A 306 19.13 2.32 1.34
CA LEU A 306 18.67 3.69 1.57
C LEU A 306 17.66 4.04 0.48
N TYR A 307 16.62 4.79 0.83
CA TYR A 307 15.61 5.19 -0.13
C TYR A 307 15.05 6.56 0.19
N GLY A 308 14.48 7.19 -0.81
CA GLY A 308 13.79 8.45 -0.66
C GLY A 308 12.73 8.67 -1.73
N GLN A 309 11.74 9.49 -1.40
CA GLN A 309 10.73 10.02 -2.31
C GLN A 309 10.62 11.52 -2.14
N PHE A 310 10.40 12.22 -3.24
CA PHE A 310 10.02 13.62 -3.27
C PHE A 310 8.78 13.74 -4.15
N VAL A 311 7.73 14.40 -3.65
CA VAL A 311 6.50 14.65 -4.39
C VAL A 311 6.27 16.15 -4.50
N LEU A 312 5.78 16.56 -5.67
CA LEU A 312 5.46 17.92 -6.02
C LEU A 312 4.05 17.94 -6.62
N ASP A 313 3.10 18.54 -5.91
CA ASP A 313 1.71 18.66 -6.34
C ASP A 313 1.49 19.95 -7.15
N GLU A 314 1.82 21.09 -6.56
CA GLU A 314 1.82 22.38 -7.23
C GLU A 314 2.96 23.25 -6.71
N PHE A 315 3.48 24.15 -7.56
CA PHE A 315 4.46 25.15 -7.16
C PHE A 315 4.38 26.37 -8.06
N HIS A 316 4.69 27.51 -7.47
CA HIS A 316 4.97 28.74 -8.20
C HIS A 316 6.48 29.01 -8.20
N THR A 317 7.12 28.95 -9.37
CA THR A 317 8.56 29.11 -9.52
C THR A 317 9.11 30.36 -8.82
N ASN A 318 8.39 31.49 -8.91
CA ASN A 318 8.78 32.74 -8.29
C ASN A 318 8.60 32.75 -6.76
N LYS A 319 7.70 31.90 -6.21
CA LYS A 319 7.38 31.89 -4.78
C LYS A 319 8.13 30.82 -3.99
N ILE A 320 8.70 29.82 -4.66
CA ILE A 320 9.35 28.70 -3.99
C ILE A 320 10.58 29.14 -3.17
N ILE A 321 11.28 30.17 -3.63
CA ILE A 321 12.45 30.74 -2.95
C ILE A 321 12.08 31.98 -2.14
N SER A 322 11.28 32.91 -2.72
CA SER A 322 10.95 34.17 -2.07
C SER A 322 9.92 34.06 -0.95
N GLN A 323 9.01 33.10 -1.05
CA GLN A 323 7.92 32.83 -0.08
C GLN A 323 7.78 31.33 0.16
N PRO A 324 8.73 30.67 0.84
CA PRO A 324 8.76 29.21 0.98
C PRO A 324 7.56 28.65 1.76
N THR A 325 6.89 29.48 2.55
CA THR A 325 5.67 29.12 3.30
C THR A 325 4.37 29.35 2.55
N HIS A 326 4.40 29.89 1.34
CA HIS A 326 3.20 30.12 0.55
C HIS A 326 2.40 28.82 0.31
N SER A 327 1.07 28.89 0.38
CA SER A 327 0.17 27.73 0.28
C SER A 327 0.24 26.97 -1.06
N TYR A 328 0.69 27.62 -2.14
CA TYR A 328 0.92 26.97 -3.44
C TYR A 328 2.18 26.10 -3.50
N ASN A 329 3.08 26.19 -2.53
CA ASN A 329 4.29 25.35 -2.48
C ASN A 329 3.93 24.00 -1.86
N LYS A 330 3.21 23.17 -2.59
CA LYS A 330 2.68 21.87 -2.17
C LYS A 330 3.67 20.76 -2.51
N HIS A 331 4.36 20.26 -1.50
CA HIS A 331 5.33 19.18 -1.67
C HIS A 331 5.50 18.34 -0.39
N GLY A 332 6.08 17.18 -0.57
CA GLY A 332 6.47 16.30 0.52
C GLY A 332 7.74 15.53 0.20
N TYR A 333 8.42 15.04 1.25
CA TYR A 333 9.57 14.17 1.09
C TYR A 333 9.60 13.06 2.13
N GLN A 334 10.16 11.94 1.72
CA GLN A 334 10.40 10.75 2.52
C GLN A 334 11.88 10.39 2.42
N LEU A 335 12.47 9.99 3.55
CA LEU A 335 13.80 9.40 3.62
C LEU A 335 13.74 8.17 4.50
N GLY A 336 14.40 7.10 4.11
CA GLY A 336 14.41 5.90 4.91
C GLY A 336 15.64 5.02 4.71
N ALA A 337 15.84 4.16 5.69
CA ALA A 337 16.89 3.15 5.71
C ALA A 337 16.29 1.80 6.13
N TYR A 338 16.67 0.76 5.43
CA TYR A 338 16.33 -0.62 5.72
C TYR A 338 17.63 -1.42 5.88
N VAL A 339 17.74 -2.20 6.93
CA VAL A 339 18.89 -3.06 7.19
C VAL A 339 18.41 -4.47 7.47
N GLN A 340 18.85 -5.42 6.65
CA GLN A 340 18.61 -6.84 6.88
C GLN A 340 19.53 -7.36 7.98
N LEU A 341 18.99 -8.10 8.94
CA LEU A 341 19.75 -8.65 10.04
C LEU A 341 20.67 -9.80 9.57
N PRO A 342 21.84 -9.97 10.20
CA PRO A 342 22.77 -11.05 9.87
C PRO A 342 22.12 -12.44 10.05
N LYS A 343 22.43 -13.37 9.14
CA LYS A 343 22.00 -14.77 9.21
C LYS A 343 22.51 -15.52 10.45
N THR A 344 23.52 -14.99 11.13
CA THR A 344 24.01 -15.52 12.41
C THR A 344 22.98 -15.35 13.54
N TRP A 345 22.15 -14.31 13.49
CA TRP A 345 21.16 -13.98 14.51
C TRP A 345 19.75 -14.43 14.14
N ALA A 346 19.40 -14.34 12.88
CA ALA A 346 18.06 -14.57 12.40
C ALA A 346 18.03 -15.41 11.13
N ASN A 347 17.04 -16.30 10.99
CA ASN A 347 16.71 -16.92 9.72
C ASN A 347 16.22 -15.87 8.70
N TYR A 348 15.45 -14.90 9.20
CA TYR A 348 15.05 -13.71 8.48
C TYR A 348 14.79 -12.58 9.48
N GLY A 349 15.18 -11.37 9.14
CA GLY A 349 14.88 -10.21 9.97
C GLY A 349 15.39 -8.92 9.36
N PHE A 350 14.78 -7.82 9.76
CA PHE A 350 15.17 -6.48 9.35
C PHE A 350 14.80 -5.43 10.40
N VAL A 351 15.45 -4.28 10.29
CA VAL A 351 15.08 -3.03 10.94
C VAL A 351 14.94 -1.96 9.86
N GLN A 352 13.90 -1.14 9.96
CA GLN A 352 13.62 -0.04 9.06
C GLN A 352 13.37 1.23 9.88
N LEU A 353 13.95 2.33 9.44
CA LEU A 353 13.71 3.67 9.95
C LEU A 353 13.26 4.53 8.77
N GLU A 354 12.19 5.32 8.97
CA GLU A 354 11.66 6.18 7.92
C GLU A 354 11.22 7.53 8.52
N TYR A 355 11.42 8.58 7.76
CA TYR A 355 10.93 9.92 8.05
C TYR A 355 10.09 10.43 6.89
N ASN A 356 8.90 10.93 7.19
CA ASN A 356 7.96 11.51 6.24
C ASN A 356 7.62 12.95 6.64
N GLN A 357 7.56 13.85 5.68
CA GLN A 357 7.07 15.20 5.87
C GLN A 357 6.27 15.64 4.65
N VAL A 358 5.08 16.19 4.89
CA VAL A 358 4.21 16.73 3.84
C VAL A 358 3.70 18.10 4.27
N ARG A 359 3.83 19.06 3.37
CA ARG A 359 3.37 20.43 3.59
C ARG A 359 1.85 20.56 3.62
N PRO A 360 1.32 21.67 4.22
CA PRO A 360 -0.09 22.02 4.12
C PRO A 360 -0.57 22.03 2.68
N PHE A 361 -1.85 21.66 2.46
CA PHE A 361 -2.57 21.65 1.19
C PHE A 361 -2.06 20.65 0.13
N THR A 362 -0.94 19.96 0.33
CA THR A 362 -0.46 18.92 -0.58
C THR A 362 -1.53 17.86 -0.74
N TYR A 363 -1.75 17.38 -1.97
CA TYR A 363 -2.78 16.43 -2.40
C TYR A 363 -4.21 17.00 -2.49
N SER A 364 -4.47 18.20 -1.94
CA SER A 364 -5.76 18.87 -2.08
C SER A 364 -5.82 19.69 -3.37
N HIS A 365 -7.00 19.77 -3.97
CA HIS A 365 -7.23 20.59 -5.16
C HIS A 365 -8.46 21.47 -4.97
N TYR A 366 -8.56 22.55 -5.74
CA TYR A 366 -9.71 23.47 -5.64
C TYR A 366 -11.01 22.91 -6.23
N SER A 367 -10.92 21.83 -7.00
CA SER A 367 -12.04 21.08 -7.55
C SER A 367 -12.20 19.75 -6.80
N ALA A 368 -13.12 18.89 -7.23
CA ALA A 368 -13.32 17.56 -6.69
C ALA A 368 -12.15 16.57 -6.97
N ASN A 369 -11.08 17.04 -7.63
CA ASN A 369 -9.94 16.23 -8.05
C ASN A 369 -8.85 16.09 -6.97
N HIS A 370 -9.24 16.05 -5.69
CA HIS A 370 -8.33 15.70 -4.60
C HIS A 370 -7.69 14.32 -4.85
N TYR A 371 -6.45 14.12 -4.39
CA TYR A 371 -5.70 12.87 -4.55
C TYR A 371 -6.22 11.80 -3.58
N THR A 372 -7.48 11.38 -3.78
CA THR A 372 -8.21 10.48 -2.86
C THR A 372 -8.98 9.40 -3.61
N HIS A 373 -9.31 8.32 -2.89
CA HIS A 373 -10.28 7.30 -3.26
C HIS A 373 -11.19 7.03 -2.07
N ARG A 374 -12.53 7.12 -2.25
CA ARG A 374 -13.51 6.93 -1.15
C ARG A 374 -13.19 7.82 0.06
N LEU A 375 -12.87 9.10 -0.17
CA LEU A 375 -12.48 10.09 0.84
C LEU A 375 -11.19 9.75 1.62
N GLN A 376 -10.43 8.75 1.19
CA GLN A 376 -9.16 8.34 1.77
C GLN A 376 -8.00 8.77 0.87
N SER A 377 -6.90 9.19 1.46
CA SER A 377 -5.69 9.56 0.72
C SER A 377 -5.16 8.39 -0.13
N LEU A 378 -4.85 8.64 -1.40
CA LEU A 378 -4.12 7.69 -2.24
C LEU A 378 -2.64 7.58 -1.88
N ALA A 379 -2.10 8.61 -1.20
CA ALA A 379 -0.72 8.68 -0.75
C ALA A 379 -0.62 8.31 0.74
N HIS A 380 -0.07 9.20 1.55
CA HIS A 380 0.15 8.96 2.97
C HIS A 380 -1.15 9.01 3.80
N PRO A 381 -1.37 8.12 4.78
CA PRO A 381 -2.59 8.09 5.61
C PRO A 381 -2.86 9.39 6.37
N LEU A 382 -1.82 10.11 6.74
CA LEU A 382 -1.92 11.39 7.44
C LEU A 382 -2.28 12.57 6.53
N GLU A 383 -2.48 12.34 5.23
CA GLU A 383 -2.86 13.35 4.26
C GLU A 383 -1.76 14.44 4.08
N SER A 384 -1.93 15.61 4.68
CA SER A 384 -1.02 16.77 4.59
C SER A 384 -0.76 17.43 5.94
N ASN A 385 0.13 18.42 5.98
CA ASN A 385 0.47 19.23 7.15
C ASN A 385 1.00 18.41 8.34
N PHE A 386 1.94 17.50 8.08
CA PHE A 386 2.48 16.61 9.12
C PHE A 386 3.99 16.35 8.99
N LYS A 387 4.53 15.79 10.09
CA LYS A 387 5.82 15.10 10.19
C LYS A 387 5.60 13.75 10.86
N GLU A 388 6.22 12.69 10.35
CA GLU A 388 6.15 11.35 10.92
C GLU A 388 7.53 10.70 10.97
N TRP A 389 7.81 9.99 12.06
CA TRP A 389 8.87 9.00 12.18
C TRP A 389 8.28 7.62 12.30
N VAL A 390 8.84 6.66 11.58
CA VAL A 390 8.45 5.24 11.60
C VAL A 390 9.66 4.40 11.94
N TRP A 391 9.53 3.55 12.95
CA TRP A 391 10.48 2.49 13.30
C TRP A 391 9.77 1.16 13.12
N ARG A 392 10.35 0.29 12.32
CA ARG A 392 9.79 -1.04 12.07
C ARG A 392 10.86 -2.10 12.22
N GLY A 393 10.49 -3.24 12.82
CA GLY A 393 11.37 -4.39 12.97
C GLY A 393 10.60 -5.69 12.75
N TYR A 394 11.25 -6.65 12.13
CA TYR A 394 10.75 -8.01 12.00
C TYR A 394 11.89 -8.98 12.25
N LEU A 395 11.62 -10.04 13.00
CA LEU A 395 12.63 -11.02 13.39
C LEU A 395 12.04 -12.42 13.44
N VAL A 396 12.70 -13.38 12.77
CA VAL A 396 12.55 -14.81 12.96
C VAL A 396 13.86 -15.32 13.53
N PRO A 397 13.95 -15.55 14.86
CA PRO A 397 15.19 -15.96 15.50
C PRO A 397 15.71 -17.29 14.95
N LYS A 398 17.02 -17.42 14.79
CA LYS A 398 17.62 -18.65 14.28
C LYS A 398 17.39 -19.85 15.22
N VAL A 399 17.44 -19.59 16.52
CA VAL A 399 17.24 -20.62 17.57
C VAL A 399 15.78 -21.06 17.67
N PHE A 400 14.85 -20.17 17.34
CA PHE A 400 13.41 -20.43 17.41
C PHE A 400 12.74 -20.17 16.05
N PRO A 401 12.94 -21.02 15.03
CA PRO A 401 12.54 -20.72 13.64
C PRO A 401 11.02 -20.69 13.41
N ARG A 402 10.23 -21.17 14.37
CA ARG A 402 8.76 -21.09 14.32
C ARG A 402 8.19 -19.82 14.96
N TRP A 403 9.01 -19.04 15.61
CA TRP A 403 8.60 -17.78 16.23
C TRP A 403 8.93 -16.61 15.33
N SER A 404 8.06 -15.64 15.26
CA SER A 404 8.32 -14.35 14.65
C SER A 404 7.88 -13.22 15.57
N ILE A 405 8.66 -12.14 15.54
CA ILE A 405 8.41 -10.92 16.30
C ILE A 405 8.28 -9.81 15.28
N ASN A 406 7.21 -9.02 15.39
CA ASN A 406 7.01 -7.83 14.58
C ASN A 406 6.79 -6.63 15.49
N ALA A 407 7.46 -5.53 15.20
CA ALA A 407 7.35 -4.28 15.94
C ALA A 407 7.17 -3.12 14.97
N LEU A 408 6.23 -2.23 15.29
CA LEU A 408 6.02 -0.97 14.60
C LEU A 408 5.78 0.12 15.63
N LEU A 409 6.55 1.20 15.52
CA LEU A 409 6.38 2.41 16.33
C LEU A 409 6.29 3.60 15.38
N THR A 410 5.30 4.45 15.56
CA THR A 410 5.22 5.72 14.83
C THR A 410 5.10 6.90 15.79
N TYR A 411 5.81 7.97 15.46
CA TYR A 411 5.68 9.26 16.13
C TYR A 411 5.27 10.31 15.11
N THR A 412 4.13 10.94 15.33
CA THR A 412 3.52 11.86 14.39
C THR A 412 3.24 13.21 15.04
N ARG A 413 3.50 14.27 14.29
CA ARG A 413 3.00 15.62 14.58
C ARG A 413 2.22 16.11 13.38
N LYS A 414 0.99 16.54 13.58
CA LYS A 414 0.08 17.01 12.52
C LYS A 414 -0.61 18.31 12.96
N GLY A 415 -0.81 19.23 12.01
CA GLY A 415 -1.66 20.39 12.16
C GLY A 415 -3.04 20.14 11.54
N TYR A 416 -4.11 20.40 12.28
CA TYR A 416 -5.50 20.25 11.86
C TYR A 416 -6.16 21.61 11.60
N ASN A 417 -7.20 21.61 10.79
CA ASN A 417 -8.06 22.78 10.61
C ASN A 417 -8.79 23.15 11.90
N GLU A 418 -9.13 24.41 12.10
CA GLU A 418 -9.76 24.93 13.31
C GLU A 418 -11.05 25.68 12.96
N GLY A 419 -12.19 25.10 13.34
CA GLY A 419 -13.49 25.67 12.98
C GLY A 419 -13.62 25.80 11.46
N THR A 420 -13.83 27.03 10.98
CA THR A 420 -13.91 27.36 9.55
C THR A 420 -12.56 27.71 8.92
N ASN A 421 -11.48 27.77 9.71
CA ASN A 421 -10.17 28.12 9.23
C ASN A 421 -9.46 26.89 8.64
N ASN A 422 -9.21 26.91 7.34
CA ASN A 422 -8.48 25.85 6.64
C ASN A 422 -6.98 26.11 6.72
N TYR A 423 -6.29 25.27 7.48
CA TYR A 423 -4.82 25.27 7.65
C TYR A 423 -4.13 24.20 6.79
N GLY A 424 -4.84 23.57 5.85
CA GLY A 424 -4.30 22.56 4.94
C GLY A 424 -3.97 21.23 5.60
N GLY A 425 -4.66 20.90 6.69
CA GLY A 425 -4.55 19.61 7.36
C GLY A 425 -5.55 18.55 6.88
N ASP A 426 -6.54 18.95 6.09
CA ASP A 426 -7.56 18.10 5.49
C ASP A 426 -7.42 18.09 3.96
N ILE A 427 -7.24 16.90 3.40
CA ILE A 427 -7.03 16.71 1.96
C ILE A 427 -8.28 17.07 1.13
N LEU A 428 -9.47 17.07 1.74
CA LEU A 428 -10.74 17.38 1.06
C LEU A 428 -11.02 18.90 0.98
N GLU A 429 -10.20 19.70 1.66
CA GLU A 429 -10.32 21.15 1.66
C GLU A 429 -9.21 21.79 0.82
N GLY A 430 -9.60 22.37 -0.32
CA GLY A 430 -8.66 22.97 -1.25
C GLY A 430 -8.00 24.26 -0.70
N TYR A 431 -6.84 24.59 -1.21
CA TYR A 431 -6.06 25.75 -0.77
C TYR A 431 -6.73 27.11 -1.00
N ARG A 432 -7.74 27.21 -1.89
CA ARG A 432 -8.47 28.47 -2.12
C ARG A 432 -9.26 28.94 -0.90
N SER A 433 -9.61 28.04 0.01
CA SER A 433 -10.21 28.35 1.31
C SER A 433 -9.18 28.50 2.44
N ALA A 434 -7.89 28.61 2.13
CA ALA A 434 -6.84 28.75 3.13
C ALA A 434 -7.04 29.96 4.04
N ALA A 435 -6.84 29.79 5.33
CA ALA A 435 -6.92 30.86 6.32
C ALA A 435 -5.90 31.99 6.02
N ASN A 436 -4.72 31.63 5.50
CA ASN A 436 -3.75 32.55 4.95
C ASN A 436 -3.07 31.92 3.72
N LEU A 437 -3.25 32.54 2.55
CA LEU A 437 -2.66 32.06 1.29
C LEU A 437 -1.14 32.34 1.22
N GLU A 438 -0.72 33.49 1.73
CA GLU A 438 0.66 33.94 1.60
C GLU A 438 1.63 33.29 2.61
N ASP A 439 1.10 32.82 3.76
CA ASP A 439 1.88 32.17 4.81
C ASP A 439 1.15 30.97 5.38
N ALA A 440 1.59 29.79 4.99
CA ALA A 440 1.07 28.48 5.41
C ALA A 440 2.21 27.61 5.94
N PRO A 441 2.77 27.94 7.13
CA PRO A 441 3.88 27.18 7.68
C PRO A 441 3.47 25.75 8.05
N LEU A 442 4.45 24.86 8.04
CA LEU A 442 4.25 23.46 8.39
C LEU A 442 3.81 23.32 9.85
N LEU A 443 2.83 22.43 10.10
CA LEU A 443 2.19 22.19 11.40
C LEU A 443 1.37 23.40 11.90
N GLN A 444 0.85 24.25 11.00
CA GLN A 444 -0.12 25.28 11.37
C GLN A 444 -1.47 24.69 11.79
N GLY A 445 -2.31 25.52 12.45
CA GLY A 445 -3.59 25.10 13.00
C GLY A 445 -3.48 24.40 14.36
N ILE A 446 -4.49 23.60 14.73
CA ILE A 446 -4.49 22.87 15.99
C ILE A 446 -3.51 21.70 15.91
N LYS A 447 -2.50 21.73 16.76
CA LYS A 447 -1.44 20.70 16.75
C LYS A 447 -1.91 19.45 17.45
N GLN A 448 -1.58 18.29 16.88
CA GLN A 448 -1.70 17.00 17.52
C GLN A 448 -0.37 16.27 17.46
N THR A 449 0.00 15.64 18.56
CA THR A 449 1.12 14.70 18.65
C THR A 449 0.57 13.31 18.93
N ARG A 450 1.03 12.29 18.21
CA ARG A 450 0.58 10.90 18.33
C ARG A 450 1.76 9.95 18.45
N TRP A 451 1.60 8.97 19.34
CA TRP A 451 2.41 7.77 19.42
C TRP A 451 1.54 6.56 19.12
N ASN A 452 2.00 5.69 18.22
CA ASN A 452 1.32 4.43 17.96
C ASN A 452 2.37 3.31 18.01
N THR A 453 2.10 2.32 18.84
CA THR A 453 2.96 1.15 19.08
C THR A 453 2.20 -0.11 18.75
N GLN A 454 2.79 -0.99 17.95
CA GLN A 454 2.26 -2.32 17.65
C GLN A 454 3.38 -3.33 17.83
N LEU A 455 3.11 -4.34 18.63
CA LEU A 455 4.00 -5.48 18.85
C LEU A 455 3.21 -6.76 18.59
N SER A 456 3.79 -7.73 17.91
CA SER A 456 3.24 -9.08 17.85
C SER A 456 4.33 -10.12 18.00
N ILE A 457 3.96 -11.21 18.67
CA ILE A 457 4.77 -12.42 18.76
C ILE A 457 3.90 -13.54 18.22
N ASP A 458 4.30 -14.14 17.12
CA ASP A 458 3.52 -15.14 16.43
C ASP A 458 4.28 -16.49 16.41
N TYR A 459 3.58 -17.59 16.65
CA TYR A 459 4.09 -18.94 16.54
C TYR A 459 3.47 -19.63 15.32
N THR A 460 4.31 -20.16 14.45
CA THR A 460 3.90 -20.90 13.25
C THR A 460 3.58 -22.34 13.63
N LEU A 461 2.28 -22.68 13.63
CA LEU A 461 1.81 -24.05 13.87
C LEU A 461 2.18 -24.97 12.70
N GLN A 462 1.86 -24.50 11.49
CA GLN A 462 2.19 -25.12 10.21
C GLN A 462 2.31 -24.04 9.14
N PRO A 463 2.89 -24.34 7.96
CA PRO A 463 2.91 -23.35 6.87
C PRO A 463 1.53 -22.78 6.63
N GLY A 464 1.41 -21.44 6.61
CA GLY A 464 0.15 -20.72 6.46
C GLY A 464 -0.69 -20.57 7.72
N ALA A 465 -0.41 -21.24 8.84
CA ALA A 465 -1.18 -21.12 10.08
C ALA A 465 -0.32 -20.60 11.23
N THR A 466 -0.77 -19.50 11.85
CA THR A 466 -0.08 -18.86 12.98
C THR A 466 -1.03 -18.57 14.13
N VAL A 467 -0.52 -18.66 15.36
CA VAL A 467 -1.17 -18.17 16.58
C VAL A 467 -0.26 -17.13 17.18
N GLY A 468 -0.79 -16.00 17.61
CA GLY A 468 0.02 -14.91 18.10
C GLY A 468 -0.63 -14.10 19.22
N LEU A 469 0.22 -13.41 19.94
CA LEU A 469 -0.15 -12.38 20.90
C LEU A 469 0.19 -11.01 20.29
N GLN A 470 -0.76 -10.08 20.35
CA GLN A 470 -0.63 -8.73 19.84
C GLN A 470 -0.84 -7.72 20.94
N TYR A 471 0.01 -6.72 20.99
CA TYR A 471 -0.18 -5.52 21.79
C TYR A 471 -0.25 -4.31 20.87
N ARG A 472 -1.23 -3.45 21.12
CA ARG A 472 -1.31 -2.13 20.47
C ARG A 472 -1.56 -1.07 21.52
N SER A 473 -0.89 0.05 21.35
CA SER A 473 -1.08 1.26 22.14
C SER A 473 -1.10 2.46 21.22
N PHE A 474 -2.05 3.33 21.45
CA PHE A 474 -2.19 4.61 20.78
C PHE A 474 -2.34 5.68 21.84
N SER A 475 -1.54 6.72 21.77
CA SER A 475 -1.62 7.88 22.65
C SER A 475 -1.53 9.16 21.84
N SER A 476 -2.47 10.07 22.06
CA SER A 476 -2.47 11.36 21.40
C SER A 476 -2.65 12.50 22.40
N SER A 477 -2.06 13.65 22.08
CA SER A 477 -2.19 14.90 22.80
C SER A 477 -2.44 16.07 21.86
N GLY A 478 -3.13 17.11 22.33
CA GLY A 478 -3.57 18.24 21.52
C GLY A 478 -4.97 18.01 20.97
N TYR A 479 -5.15 18.16 19.65
CA TYR A 479 -6.43 17.93 18.98
C TYR A 479 -6.89 16.48 19.15
N LEU A 480 -8.09 16.27 19.72
CA LEU A 480 -8.63 14.93 20.02
C LEU A 480 -7.63 14.07 20.83
N ALA A 481 -7.32 14.54 22.06
CA ALA A 481 -6.48 13.79 22.97
C ALA A 481 -7.15 12.48 23.37
N GLU A 482 -6.55 11.34 23.06
CA GLU A 482 -7.10 10.02 23.31
C GLU A 482 -6.00 9.00 23.60
N ASN A 483 -6.29 8.09 24.50
CA ASN A 483 -5.45 6.94 24.79
C ASN A 483 -6.25 5.66 24.55
N TYR A 484 -5.63 4.72 23.87
CA TYR A 484 -6.20 3.42 23.58
C TYR A 484 -5.12 2.36 23.68
N GLN A 485 -5.45 1.22 24.28
CA GLN A 485 -4.54 0.08 24.30
C GLN A 485 -5.32 -1.23 24.34
N HIS A 486 -4.80 -2.25 23.71
CA HIS A 486 -5.32 -3.60 23.81
C HIS A 486 -4.23 -4.66 23.73
N VAL A 487 -4.54 -5.81 24.33
CA VAL A 487 -3.81 -7.06 24.11
C VAL A 487 -4.80 -8.04 23.49
N ALA A 488 -4.41 -8.73 22.43
CA ALA A 488 -5.29 -9.68 21.75
C ALA A 488 -4.55 -10.96 21.37
N LEU A 489 -5.23 -12.10 21.54
CA LEU A 489 -4.86 -13.36 20.93
C LEU A 489 -5.30 -13.35 19.46
N SER A 490 -4.48 -13.86 18.56
CA SER A 490 -4.80 -13.94 17.13
C SER A 490 -4.53 -15.32 16.57
N VAL A 491 -5.39 -15.73 15.63
CA VAL A 491 -5.24 -16.94 14.83
C VAL A 491 -5.37 -16.54 13.36
N ARG A 492 -4.37 -16.87 12.57
CA ARG A 492 -4.38 -16.60 11.13
C ARG A 492 -4.11 -17.88 10.35
N TRP A 493 -4.90 -18.10 9.30
CA TRP A 493 -4.72 -19.23 8.40
C TRP A 493 -4.81 -18.73 6.95
N ASN A 494 -3.78 -19.06 6.16
CA ASN A 494 -3.60 -18.62 4.77
C ASN A 494 -3.74 -17.10 4.55
N MET A 495 -3.72 -16.31 5.63
CA MET A 495 -3.56 -14.88 5.50
C MET A 495 -2.10 -14.61 5.12
N GLY A 496 -1.91 -14.07 3.95
CA GLY A 496 -0.74 -13.24 3.70
C GLY A 496 -0.69 -12.16 4.78
N GLY A 497 0.47 -11.52 5.02
CA GLY A 497 0.67 -10.65 6.17
C GLY A 497 -0.48 -9.70 6.47
N ARG A 498 -0.56 -9.33 7.70
CA ARG A 498 -1.61 -8.41 8.17
C ARG A 498 -1.55 -7.11 7.38
N ARG A 499 -2.66 -6.72 6.76
CA ARG A 499 -2.77 -5.43 6.08
C ARG A 499 -2.73 -4.34 7.15
N ASP A 500 -1.59 -3.69 7.29
CA ASP A 500 -1.40 -2.58 8.23
C ASP A 500 -2.07 -1.27 7.76
N GLY A 501 -3.04 -1.35 6.86
CA GLY A 501 -3.83 -0.19 6.40
C GLY A 501 -4.56 0.58 7.50
N MET A 502 -4.62 0.02 8.72
CA MET A 502 -5.20 0.67 9.89
C MET A 502 -4.15 1.34 10.79
N VAL A 503 -2.93 1.52 10.30
CA VAL A 503 -1.88 2.22 11.06
C VAL A 503 -1.89 3.70 10.68
N PHE A 504 -2.42 4.50 11.55
CA PHE A 504 -2.44 5.97 11.46
C PHE A 504 -1.32 6.59 12.24
#